data_8eca612b58187ad87effc719e6d68a17
#
_entry.id   8eca612b58187ad87effc719e6d68a17
#
_cell.length_a   1.000
_cell.length_b   1.000
_cell.length_c   1.000
_cell.angle_alpha   90.00
_cell.angle_beta   90.00
_cell.angle_gamma   90.00
#
_symmetry.space_group_name_H-M   'P 1'
#
loop_
_entity.id
_entity.type
_entity.pdbx_description
1 polymer ?
#
loop_
_entity_poly.entity_id
_entity_poly.type
_entity_poly.pdbx_seq_one_letter_code
_entity_poly.pdbx_strand_id
1 'polypeptide(L)'
;MTDTRLLVSVVDDDESVRESLPDLLREMGFTVRAFSSAKEFLESDTVLRAACLILDLAMPGMSGPELQRELKRRQIQTPIIFITGHQDEAVRRETVEQGAVVCLLKPFTDTALLNALNVALRVK
;
A
#
# COMPACT_ATOMS: atom_id res chain seq x y z
N MET A 1 27.54 -4.56 1.81
CA MET A 1 26.93 -3.35 2.40
C MET A 1 25.44 -3.56 2.52
N THR A 2 24.89 -3.25 3.67
CA THR A 2 23.47 -3.44 3.93
C THR A 2 22.66 -2.27 3.35
N ASP A 3 21.59 -2.60 2.65
CA ASP A 3 20.66 -1.58 2.15
C ASP A 3 19.82 -1.08 3.32
N THR A 4 19.96 0.19 3.67
CA THR A 4 19.24 0.78 4.79
C THR A 4 17.92 1.43 4.37
N ARG A 5 17.58 1.41 3.07
CA ARG A 5 16.32 1.97 2.59
C ARG A 5 15.15 1.12 3.05
N LEU A 6 14.05 1.79 3.37
CA LEU A 6 12.85 1.09 3.79
C LEU A 6 12.14 0.47 2.59
N LEU A 7 11.55 -0.69 2.82
CA LEU A 7 10.83 -1.43 1.78
C LEU A 7 9.36 -1.03 1.78
N VAL A 8 8.88 -0.62 0.62
CA VAL A 8 7.46 -0.34 0.38
C VAL A 8 6.93 -1.39 -0.58
N SER A 9 5.84 -2.05 -0.22
CA SER A 9 5.18 -2.99 -1.11
C SER A 9 3.99 -2.32 -1.77
N VAL A 10 3.80 -2.58 -3.06
CA VAL A 10 2.69 -2.05 -3.84
C VAL A 10 1.86 -3.22 -4.33
N VAL A 11 0.56 -3.22 -4.05
CA VAL A 11 -0.36 -4.25 -4.51
C VAL A 11 -1.47 -3.58 -5.31
N ASP A 12 -1.48 -3.81 -6.62
CA ASP A 12 -2.45 -3.21 -7.53
C ASP A 12 -2.55 -4.09 -8.77
N ASP A 13 -3.77 -4.39 -9.20
CA ASP A 13 -3.97 -5.21 -10.39
C ASP A 13 -3.79 -4.41 -11.69
N ASP A 14 -3.64 -3.10 -11.61
CA ASP A 14 -3.42 -2.23 -12.77
C ASP A 14 -1.93 -2.24 -13.13
N GLU A 15 -1.64 -2.77 -14.32
CA GLU A 15 -0.27 -2.87 -14.79
C GLU A 15 0.43 -1.51 -14.86
N SER A 16 -0.29 -0.47 -15.27
CA SER A 16 0.33 0.85 -15.39
C SER A 16 0.78 1.40 -14.04
N VAL A 17 0.05 1.09 -12.98
CA VAL A 17 0.45 1.48 -11.62
C VAL A 17 1.69 0.69 -11.20
N ARG A 18 1.71 -0.62 -11.48
CA ARG A 18 2.87 -1.47 -11.13
C ARG A 18 4.13 -1.06 -11.89
N GLU A 19 4.00 -0.43 -13.04
CA GLU A 19 5.15 0.03 -13.83
C GLU A 19 5.63 1.40 -13.37
N SER A 20 4.72 2.32 -13.08
CA SER A 20 5.09 3.73 -12.82
C SER A 20 5.33 4.03 -11.35
N LEU A 21 4.51 3.48 -10.46
CA LEU A 21 4.62 3.82 -9.05
C LEU A 21 5.93 3.36 -8.40
N PRO A 22 6.45 2.16 -8.70
CA PRO A 22 7.73 1.77 -8.14
C PRO A 22 8.88 2.71 -8.51
N ASP A 23 8.90 3.22 -9.73
CA ASP A 23 9.97 4.14 -10.14
C ASP A 23 9.91 5.43 -9.32
N LEU A 24 8.70 5.95 -9.12
CA LEU A 24 8.53 7.15 -8.29
C LEU A 24 8.99 6.91 -6.85
N LEU A 25 8.63 5.77 -6.29
CA LEU A 25 9.00 5.44 -4.93
C LEU A 25 10.51 5.28 -4.78
N ARG A 26 11.16 4.69 -5.79
CA ARG A 26 12.62 4.56 -5.78
C ARG A 26 13.29 5.94 -5.83
N GLU A 27 12.73 6.86 -6.60
CA GLU A 27 13.23 8.23 -6.64
C GLU A 27 13.09 8.92 -5.28
N MET A 28 12.10 8.53 -4.50
CA MET A 28 11.90 9.04 -3.15
C MET A 28 12.81 8.39 -2.12
N GLY A 29 13.59 7.38 -2.52
CA GLY A 29 14.57 6.75 -1.64
C GLY A 29 14.15 5.41 -1.05
N PHE A 30 13.10 4.78 -1.58
CA PHE A 30 12.60 3.51 -1.06
C PHE A 30 13.05 2.33 -1.91
N THR A 31 13.12 1.16 -1.29
CA THR A 31 13.18 -0.11 -2.00
C THR A 31 11.73 -0.54 -2.22
N VAL A 32 11.42 -1.12 -3.38
CA VAL A 32 10.02 -1.38 -3.76
C VAL A 32 9.83 -2.80 -4.30
N ARG A 33 8.76 -3.44 -3.89
CA ARG A 33 8.30 -4.68 -4.50
C ARG A 33 6.85 -4.47 -4.91
N ALA A 34 6.50 -4.91 -6.12
CA ALA A 34 5.16 -4.74 -6.66
C ALA A 34 4.52 -6.09 -6.93
N PHE A 35 3.22 -6.18 -6.63
CA PHE A 35 2.45 -7.42 -6.77
C PHE A 35 1.13 -7.11 -7.48
N SER A 36 0.65 -8.07 -8.27
CA SER A 36 -0.58 -7.91 -9.03
C SER A 36 -1.83 -8.33 -8.26
N SER A 37 -1.67 -8.99 -7.12
CA SER A 37 -2.80 -9.46 -6.33
C SER A 37 -2.42 -9.55 -4.86
N ALA A 38 -3.45 -9.56 -4.02
CA ALA A 38 -3.27 -9.76 -2.58
C ALA A 38 -2.66 -11.13 -2.29
N LYS A 39 -3.09 -12.15 -3.03
CA LYS A 39 -2.56 -13.50 -2.85
C LYS A 39 -1.06 -13.54 -3.10
N GLU A 40 -0.62 -12.92 -4.20
CA GLU A 40 0.80 -12.87 -4.54
C GLU A 40 1.61 -12.22 -3.44
N PHE A 41 1.10 -11.11 -2.90
CA PHE A 41 1.76 -10.42 -1.80
C PHE A 41 1.84 -11.30 -0.55
N LEU A 42 0.73 -11.95 -0.18
CA LEU A 42 0.68 -12.78 1.02
C LEU A 42 1.60 -13.99 0.95
N GLU A 43 1.89 -14.47 -0.25
CA GLU A 43 2.79 -15.60 -0.45
C GLU A 43 4.27 -15.19 -0.51
N SER A 44 4.54 -13.88 -0.49
CA SER A 44 5.90 -13.38 -0.59
C SER A 44 6.54 -13.24 0.79
N ASP A 45 7.87 -13.08 0.81
CA ASP A 45 8.59 -12.83 2.05
C ASP A 45 8.46 -11.37 2.50
N THR A 46 7.89 -10.49 1.67
CA THR A 46 7.78 -9.08 2.03
C THR A 46 6.64 -8.80 2.99
N VAL A 47 5.75 -9.76 3.23
CA VAL A 47 4.63 -9.57 4.14
C VAL A 47 5.09 -9.07 5.51
N LEU A 48 6.18 -9.63 6.04
CA LEU A 48 6.72 -9.27 7.35
C LEU A 48 7.81 -8.21 7.28
N ARG A 49 8.28 -7.87 6.08
CA ARG A 49 9.41 -6.96 5.91
C ARG A 49 9.04 -5.57 5.45
N ALA A 50 7.84 -5.39 4.89
CA ALA A 50 7.44 -4.10 4.36
C ALA A 50 7.25 -3.08 5.47
N ALA A 51 7.84 -1.90 5.30
CA ALA A 51 7.65 -0.78 6.22
C ALA A 51 6.32 -0.10 5.96
N CYS A 52 5.79 -0.22 4.73
CA CYS A 52 4.51 0.36 4.35
C CYS A 52 3.95 -0.43 3.16
N LEU A 53 2.64 -0.52 3.10
CA LEU A 53 1.93 -1.18 2.02
C LEU A 53 1.04 -0.16 1.31
N ILE A 54 1.22 -0.01 -0.01
CA ILE A 54 0.33 0.79 -0.84
C ILE A 54 -0.58 -0.21 -1.55
N LEU A 55 -1.88 -0.07 -1.34
CA LEU A 55 -2.84 -1.12 -1.66
C LEU A 55 -4.04 -0.56 -2.41
N ASP A 56 -4.30 -1.14 -3.59
CA ASP A 56 -5.49 -0.79 -4.35
C ASP A 56 -6.73 -1.27 -3.60
N LEU A 57 -7.76 -0.42 -3.60
CA LEU A 57 -8.99 -0.71 -2.88
C LEU A 57 -9.78 -1.83 -3.54
N ALA A 58 -9.88 -1.80 -4.87
CA ALA A 58 -10.72 -2.74 -5.62
C ALA A 58 -9.87 -3.64 -6.52
N MET A 59 -9.82 -4.93 -6.20
CA MET A 59 -9.07 -5.91 -6.97
C MET A 59 -9.88 -7.19 -7.10
N PRO A 60 -9.74 -7.93 -8.21
CA PRO A 60 -10.39 -9.24 -8.31
C PRO A 60 -9.78 -10.21 -7.29
N GLY A 61 -10.57 -11.18 -6.86
CA GLY A 61 -10.16 -12.09 -5.81
C GLY A 61 -10.26 -11.40 -4.45
N MET A 62 -9.15 -11.34 -3.72
CA MET A 62 -9.16 -10.65 -2.44
C MET A 62 -9.04 -9.14 -2.67
N SER A 63 -10.00 -8.38 -2.15
CA SER A 63 -10.01 -6.92 -2.27
C SER A 63 -9.01 -6.30 -1.29
N GLY A 64 -8.77 -4.99 -1.43
CA GLY A 64 -7.92 -4.26 -0.51
C GLY A 64 -8.40 -4.36 0.93
N PRO A 65 -9.68 -4.04 1.21
CA PRO A 65 -10.19 -4.18 2.59
C PRO A 65 -10.11 -5.61 3.13
N GLU A 66 -10.28 -6.62 2.27
CA GLU A 66 -10.14 -7.99 2.71
C GLU A 66 -8.70 -8.31 3.09
N LEU A 67 -7.73 -7.81 2.33
CA LEU A 67 -6.33 -7.96 2.69
C LEU A 67 -6.01 -7.24 4.00
N GLN A 68 -6.55 -6.04 4.19
CA GLN A 68 -6.39 -5.32 5.44
C GLN A 68 -6.86 -6.16 6.63
N ARG A 69 -8.02 -6.77 6.52
CA ARG A 69 -8.55 -7.64 7.57
C ARG A 69 -7.69 -8.87 7.79
N GLU A 70 -7.16 -9.45 6.71
CA GLU A 70 -6.30 -10.64 6.82
C GLU A 70 -4.99 -10.31 7.54
N LEU A 71 -4.40 -9.16 7.24
CA LEU A 71 -3.18 -8.74 7.93
C LEU A 71 -3.45 -8.49 9.42
N LYS A 72 -4.59 -7.87 9.72
CA LYS A 72 -4.98 -7.65 11.11
C LYS A 72 -5.18 -8.98 11.84
N ARG A 73 -5.82 -9.94 11.19
CA ARG A 73 -6.01 -11.28 11.76
C ARG A 73 -4.67 -11.95 12.07
N ARG A 74 -3.66 -11.71 11.24
CA ARG A 74 -2.31 -12.25 11.44
C ARG A 74 -1.47 -11.42 12.41
N GLN A 75 -2.05 -10.36 12.96
CA GLN A 75 -1.38 -9.42 13.88
C GLN A 75 -0.19 -8.71 13.21
N ILE A 76 -0.31 -8.46 11.91
CA ILE A 76 0.69 -7.72 11.15
C ILE A 76 0.23 -6.27 11.12
N GLN A 77 1.05 -5.36 11.64
CA GLN A 77 0.69 -3.96 11.85
C GLN A 77 1.32 -3.02 10.81
N THR A 78 1.68 -3.53 9.66
CA THR A 78 2.24 -2.71 8.59
C THR A 78 1.27 -1.56 8.24
N PRO A 79 1.74 -0.31 8.24
CA PRO A 79 0.88 0.81 7.83
C PRO A 79 0.40 0.64 6.39
N ILE A 80 -0.87 0.92 6.15
CA ILE A 80 -1.48 0.76 4.82
C ILE A 80 -1.92 2.12 4.29
N ILE A 81 -1.51 2.43 3.08
CA ILE A 81 -2.00 3.56 2.30
C ILE A 81 -2.84 2.96 1.18
N PHE A 82 -4.14 3.21 1.20
CA PHE A 82 -5.01 2.75 0.11
C PHE A 82 -4.97 3.73 -1.05
N ILE A 83 -5.09 3.19 -2.27
CA ILE A 83 -5.26 4.00 -3.47
C ILE A 83 -6.49 3.47 -4.21
N THR A 84 -7.25 4.37 -4.84
CA THR A 84 -8.47 3.97 -5.53
C THR A 84 -8.80 4.93 -6.66
N GLY A 85 -9.39 4.39 -7.73
CA GLY A 85 -9.96 5.20 -8.80
C GLY A 85 -11.44 5.53 -8.59
N HIS A 86 -12.03 5.06 -7.49
CA HIS A 86 -13.46 5.22 -7.22
C HIS A 86 -13.71 6.11 -6.03
N GLN A 87 -14.74 6.98 -6.16
CA GLN A 87 -15.11 7.92 -5.10
C GLN A 87 -16.20 7.33 -4.22
N ASP A 88 -15.90 6.23 -3.56
CA ASP A 88 -16.85 5.65 -2.60
C ASP A 88 -16.43 6.11 -1.20
N GLU A 89 -17.10 7.17 -0.74
CA GLU A 89 -16.79 7.77 0.56
C GLU A 89 -16.98 6.80 1.72
N ALA A 90 -18.00 5.95 1.64
CA ALA A 90 -18.27 5.00 2.72
C ALA A 90 -17.14 3.99 2.85
N VAL A 91 -16.67 3.45 1.73
CA VAL A 91 -15.58 2.48 1.74
C VAL A 91 -14.28 3.14 2.18
N ARG A 92 -14.01 4.33 1.67
CA ARG A 92 -12.79 5.07 2.06
C ARG A 92 -12.77 5.34 3.57
N ARG A 93 -13.90 5.79 4.12
CA ARG A 93 -13.99 6.06 5.54
C ARG A 93 -13.79 4.78 6.36
N GLU A 94 -14.41 3.69 5.93
CA GLU A 94 -14.29 2.42 6.62
C GLU A 94 -12.85 1.93 6.69
N THR A 95 -12.09 2.03 5.59
CA THR A 95 -10.70 1.57 5.59
C THR A 95 -9.85 2.37 6.58
N VAL A 96 -10.09 3.68 6.67
CA VAL A 96 -9.36 4.53 7.62
C VAL A 96 -9.77 4.18 9.06
N GLU A 97 -11.07 3.96 9.29
CA GLU A 97 -11.55 3.55 10.61
C GLU A 97 -10.97 2.21 11.03
N GLN A 98 -10.65 1.34 10.07
CA GLN A 98 -10.03 0.06 10.34
C GLN A 98 -8.51 0.15 10.49
N GLY A 99 -7.96 1.36 10.46
CA GLY A 99 -6.54 1.57 10.77
C GLY A 99 -5.65 1.99 9.63
N ALA A 100 -6.18 2.14 8.41
CA ALA A 100 -5.36 2.63 7.30
C ALA A 100 -4.91 4.07 7.56
N VAL A 101 -3.74 4.42 7.06
CA VAL A 101 -3.20 5.77 7.21
C VAL A 101 -4.07 6.77 6.47
N VAL A 102 -4.37 6.47 5.20
CA VAL A 102 -5.18 7.32 4.34
C VAL A 102 -5.61 6.52 3.13
N CYS A 103 -6.62 7.02 2.43
CA CYS A 103 -7.04 6.48 1.14
C CYS A 103 -6.92 7.60 0.10
N LEU A 104 -5.97 7.44 -0.83
CA LEU A 104 -5.71 8.45 -1.87
C LEU A 104 -6.53 8.14 -3.12
N LEU A 105 -7.13 9.16 -3.70
CA LEU A 105 -7.89 9.02 -4.94
C LEU A 105 -6.96 9.20 -6.13
N LYS A 106 -7.02 8.28 -7.09
CA LYS A 106 -6.26 8.38 -8.34
C LYS A 106 -6.95 9.39 -9.28
N PRO A 107 -6.19 10.22 -10.00
CA PRO A 107 -4.75 10.39 -9.90
C PRO A 107 -4.38 11.22 -8.69
N PHE A 108 -3.31 10.85 -8.00
CA PHE A 108 -2.82 11.61 -6.86
C PHE A 108 -1.49 12.27 -7.25
N THR A 109 -1.14 13.34 -6.53
CA THR A 109 0.13 14.03 -6.79
C THR A 109 1.28 13.33 -6.06
N ASP A 110 2.50 13.56 -6.54
CA ASP A 110 3.69 13.08 -5.86
C ASP A 110 3.73 13.59 -4.41
N THR A 111 3.34 14.85 -4.22
CA THR A 111 3.31 15.47 -2.89
C THR A 111 2.33 14.76 -1.95
N ALA A 112 1.13 14.43 -2.46
CA ALA A 112 0.14 13.71 -1.64
C ALA A 112 0.66 12.35 -1.21
N LEU A 113 1.30 11.63 -2.14
CA LEU A 113 1.88 10.34 -1.83
C LEU A 113 3.01 10.45 -0.82
N LEU A 114 3.91 11.41 -1.02
CA LEU A 114 5.03 11.62 -0.10
C LEU A 114 4.55 11.97 1.29
N ASN A 115 3.54 12.83 1.39
CA ASN A 115 2.97 13.17 2.69
C ASN A 115 2.36 11.96 3.38
N ALA A 116 1.67 11.11 2.63
CA ALA A 116 1.09 9.88 3.18
C ALA A 116 2.18 8.94 3.69
N LEU A 117 3.26 8.80 2.92
CA LEU A 117 4.39 7.96 3.32
C LEU A 117 5.05 8.51 4.58
N ASN A 118 5.23 9.82 4.67
CA ASN A 118 5.82 10.44 5.86
C ASN A 118 4.99 10.14 7.10
N VAL A 119 3.67 10.24 6.99
CA VAL A 119 2.78 9.92 8.12
C VAL A 119 2.88 8.42 8.47
N ALA A 120 2.83 7.56 7.46
CA ALA A 120 2.88 6.12 7.67
C ALA A 120 4.17 5.69 8.37
N LEU A 121 5.28 6.26 7.96
CA LEU A 121 6.59 5.84 8.45
C LEU A 121 6.98 6.47 9.78
N ARG A 122 6.23 7.47 10.25
CA ARG A 122 6.45 8.06 11.57
C ARG A 122 5.72 7.31 12.67
N VAL A 123 4.78 6.44 12.31
CA VAL A 123 4.03 5.63 13.28
C VAL A 123 4.93 4.50 13.76
N LYS A 124 5.10 4.40 15.03
CA LYS A 124 5.91 3.35 15.64
C LYS A 124 5.05 2.38 16.41
#